data_0559b18f7c40eb0da0f65ffe1b437e74
#
_entry.id   0559b18f7c40eb0da0f65ffe1b437e74
#
_cell.length_a   1.000
_cell.length_b   1.000
_cell.length_c   1.000
_cell.angle_alpha   90.00
_cell.angle_beta   90.00
_cell.angle_gamma   90.00
#
_symmetry.space_group_name_H-M   'P 1'
#
loop_
_entity.id
_entity.type
_entity.pdbx_description
1 polymer ?
#
loop_
_entity_poly.entity_id
_entity_poly.type
_entity_poly.pdbx_seq_one_letter_code
_entity_poly.pdbx_strand_id
1 'polypeptide(L)'
;MTNIKWLTVLLTGILLLASCKNSNENKKKEAAPVPVDILIAREDSFPGIVEVNGTVLSEDMIELRPEVSGRLTYLNIPDGGSVAKGTILAKINDAELQAQLKQLEIQLDLANKTEQRLKKLLAINGVNQADYDEALSKADLYKANIEVLKTQIDKTVIKAPFTGRLGLRQVSAGAYVTPQTLIGTLQ
;
A
#
# COMPACT_ATOMS: atom_id res chain seq x y z
N MET A 1 121.14 35.55 47.19
CA MET A 1 120.07 36.46 46.68
C MET A 1 119.72 36.15 45.18
N THR A 2 119.75 34.88 44.78
CA THR A 2 119.55 34.50 43.33
C THR A 2 118.29 33.68 43.04
N ASN A 3 117.61 33.22 44.06
CA ASN A 3 116.45 32.30 43.86
C ASN A 3 115.08 33.01 43.71
N ILE A 4 115.00 34.30 44.04
CA ILE A 4 113.73 35.03 44.00
C ILE A 4 113.43 35.51 42.57
N LYS A 5 114.46 35.85 41.77
CA LYS A 5 114.28 36.27 40.40
C LYS A 5 113.77 35.14 39.46
N TRP A 6 114.12 33.90 39.72
CA TRP A 6 113.66 32.76 38.95
C TRP A 6 112.24 32.42 39.28
N LEU A 7 111.82 32.63 40.50
CA LEU A 7 110.44 32.38 40.94
C LEU A 7 109.45 33.38 40.31
N THR A 8 109.89 34.64 40.12
CA THR A 8 109.07 35.68 39.51
C THR A 8 108.96 35.45 37.97
N VAL A 9 109.97 34.95 37.29
CA VAL A 9 109.95 34.62 35.84
C VAL A 9 109.07 33.40 35.59
N LEU A 10 109.12 32.39 36.51
CA LEU A 10 108.29 31.22 36.38
C LEU A 10 106.79 31.50 36.66
N LEU A 11 106.54 32.44 37.65
CA LEU A 11 105.17 32.85 37.93
C LEU A 11 104.54 33.67 36.82
N THR A 12 105.35 34.55 36.13
CA THR A 12 104.92 35.35 34.98
C THR A 12 104.67 34.50 33.75
N GLY A 13 105.47 33.43 33.57
CA GLY A 13 105.29 32.46 32.46
C GLY A 13 103.95 31.66 32.56
N ILE A 14 103.59 31.30 33.81
CA ILE A 14 102.35 30.58 34.07
C ILE A 14 101.11 31.47 33.88
N LEU A 15 101.24 32.77 34.14
CA LEU A 15 100.09 33.69 33.96
C LEU A 15 99.76 34.00 32.50
N LEU A 16 100.70 33.85 31.60
CA LEU A 16 100.51 34.05 30.14
C LEU A 16 99.88 32.86 29.42
N LEU A 17 99.81 31.68 30.02
CA LEU A 17 99.21 30.48 29.47
C LEU A 17 97.72 30.32 29.83
N ALA A 18 97.17 31.19 30.70
CA ALA A 18 95.76 31.14 31.09
C ALA A 18 94.83 31.98 30.18
N SER A 19 95.32 32.55 29.05
CA SER A 19 94.50 33.22 28.11
C SER A 19 93.97 32.24 27.07
N CYS A 20 93.27 31.21 27.53
CA CYS A 20 92.50 30.35 26.66
C CYS A 20 91.25 31.11 26.23
N LYS A 21 91.28 31.47 25.02
CA LYS A 21 90.28 31.92 24.11
C LYS A 21 88.93 31.26 24.39
N ASN A 22 88.04 31.93 25.03
CA ASN A 22 86.64 31.57 25.12
C ASN A 22 86.00 31.90 23.77
N SER A 23 86.09 30.98 22.78
CA SER A 23 85.35 31.03 21.54
C SER A 23 83.91 30.65 21.87
N ASN A 24 83.11 31.65 22.18
CA ASN A 24 81.67 31.47 22.16
C ASN A 24 81.24 31.20 20.67
N GLU A 25 81.43 29.96 20.24
CA GLU A 25 80.60 29.49 19.10
C GLU A 25 79.14 29.52 19.56
N ASN A 26 78.48 30.54 19.13
CA ASN A 26 77.05 30.56 19.12
C ASN A 26 76.53 29.37 18.23
N LYS A 27 76.60 28.17 18.77
CA LYS A 27 75.88 27.06 18.22
C LYS A 27 74.40 27.43 18.33
N LYS A 28 73.91 27.98 17.22
CA LYS A 28 72.48 28.08 17.00
C LYS A 28 71.93 26.73 17.40
N LYS A 29 71.29 26.67 18.57
CA LYS A 29 70.59 25.45 18.96
C LYS A 29 69.56 25.21 17.87
N GLU A 30 69.87 24.29 16.97
CA GLU A 30 68.82 23.70 16.14
C GLU A 30 67.72 23.25 17.06
N ALA A 31 66.58 23.88 16.92
CA ALA A 31 65.41 23.50 17.71
C ALA A 31 65.18 22.00 17.47
N ALA A 32 65.16 21.22 18.53
CA ALA A 32 64.84 19.81 18.41
C ALA A 32 63.54 19.64 17.63
N PRO A 33 63.48 18.72 16.67
CA PRO A 33 62.26 18.48 15.90
C PRO A 33 61.10 18.21 16.87
N VAL A 34 60.07 19.02 16.73
CA VAL A 34 58.84 18.83 17.48
C VAL A 34 58.16 17.59 16.92
N PRO A 35 57.93 16.54 17.72
CA PRO A 35 57.18 15.39 17.22
C PRO A 35 55.77 15.85 16.87
N VAL A 36 55.35 15.65 15.64
CA VAL A 36 54.00 15.91 15.17
C VAL A 36 53.36 14.57 14.79
N ASP A 37 52.22 14.33 15.32
CA ASP A 37 51.40 13.21 14.87
C ASP A 37 50.76 13.58 13.54
N ILE A 38 51.09 12.84 12.53
CA ILE A 38 50.46 13.01 11.22
C ILE A 38 49.40 11.91 11.01
N LEU A 39 48.20 12.31 10.75
CA LEU A 39 47.15 11.41 10.28
C LEU A 39 47.18 11.39 8.75
N ILE A 40 47.56 10.27 8.19
CA ILE A 40 47.47 10.05 6.74
C ILE A 40 46.03 9.69 6.41
N ALA A 41 45.30 10.60 5.81
CA ALA A 41 43.97 10.28 5.28
C ALA A 41 44.11 9.23 4.17
N ARG A 42 43.54 8.09 4.39
CA ARG A 42 43.40 7.04 3.39
C ARG A 42 41.96 7.02 2.91
N GLU A 43 41.76 6.75 1.64
CA GLU A 43 40.43 6.38 1.16
C GLU A 43 40.05 5.05 1.79
N ASP A 44 39.08 5.09 2.69
CA ASP A 44 38.47 3.92 3.28
C ASP A 44 37.02 3.86 2.80
N SER A 45 36.64 2.72 2.23
CA SER A 45 35.25 2.52 1.84
C SER A 45 34.46 2.15 3.08
N PHE A 46 33.64 3.06 3.54
CA PHE A 46 32.62 2.75 4.52
C PHE A 46 31.50 1.95 3.81
N PRO A 47 31.34 0.67 4.06
CA PRO A 47 30.11 -0.03 3.70
C PRO A 47 29.01 0.56 4.60
N GLY A 48 28.46 1.71 4.22
CA GLY A 48 27.35 2.32 4.91
C GLY A 48 26.12 1.45 4.70
N ILE A 49 25.84 0.52 5.61
CA ILE A 49 24.54 -0.12 5.68
C ILE A 49 23.58 0.95 6.20
N VAL A 50 22.72 1.44 5.33
CA VAL A 50 21.62 2.32 5.71
C VAL A 50 20.44 1.42 6.10
N GLU A 51 20.25 1.23 7.38
CA GLU A 51 19.04 0.58 7.89
C GLU A 51 17.91 1.60 7.91
N VAL A 52 16.85 1.32 7.16
CA VAL A 52 15.64 2.12 7.14
C VAL A 52 14.45 1.26 7.56
N ASN A 53 13.64 1.77 8.44
CA ASN A 53 12.38 1.16 8.80
C ASN A 53 11.33 1.58 7.77
N GLY A 54 10.61 0.62 7.22
CA GLY A 54 9.53 0.83 6.28
C GLY A 54 8.37 -0.12 6.57
N THR A 55 7.16 0.33 6.25
CA THR A 55 5.97 -0.52 6.29
C THR A 55 5.60 -0.88 4.87
N VAL A 56 5.47 -2.18 4.59
CA VAL A 56 4.95 -2.67 3.31
C VAL A 56 3.44 -2.58 3.37
N LEU A 57 2.87 -1.76 2.51
CA LEU A 57 1.43 -1.65 2.33
C LEU A 57 1.03 -2.36 1.05
N SER A 58 -0.18 -2.97 1.05
CA SER A 58 -0.77 -3.48 -0.18
C SER A 58 -1.10 -2.30 -1.11
N GLU A 59 -0.87 -2.46 -2.41
CA GLU A 59 -1.22 -1.45 -3.42
C GLU A 59 -2.73 -1.23 -3.44
N ASP A 60 -3.50 -2.33 -3.43
CA ASP A 60 -4.95 -2.31 -3.33
C ASP A 60 -5.40 -2.97 -2.03
N MET A 61 -6.19 -2.27 -1.24
CA MET A 61 -6.88 -2.81 -0.07
C MET A 61 -8.29 -2.25 0.02
N ILE A 62 -9.27 -3.14 0.09
CA ILE A 62 -10.66 -2.74 0.23
C ILE A 62 -11.34 -3.44 1.42
N GLU A 63 -12.32 -2.77 1.97
CA GLU A 63 -13.27 -3.32 2.93
C GLU A 63 -14.46 -3.93 2.18
N LEU A 64 -14.72 -5.21 2.43
CA LEU A 64 -15.86 -5.90 1.87
C LEU A 64 -17.09 -5.59 2.73
N ARG A 65 -18.00 -4.80 2.18
CA ARG A 65 -19.25 -4.40 2.81
C ARG A 65 -20.43 -4.77 1.91
N PRO A 66 -21.59 -5.17 2.46
CA PRO A 66 -22.79 -5.39 1.67
C PRO A 66 -23.37 -4.07 1.16
N GLU A 67 -24.02 -4.08 0.01
CA GLU A 67 -24.76 -2.92 -0.50
C GLU A 67 -26.19 -2.83 0.05
N VAL A 68 -26.73 -3.97 0.51
CA VAL A 68 -28.10 -4.08 1.03
C VAL A 68 -28.12 -4.79 2.38
N SER A 69 -29.16 -4.50 3.16
CA SER A 69 -29.35 -5.15 4.47
C SER A 69 -30.06 -6.48 4.32
N GLY A 70 -29.67 -7.46 5.14
CA GLY A 70 -30.37 -8.75 5.21
C GLY A 70 -29.57 -9.81 5.94
N ARG A 71 -30.13 -11.03 6.00
CA ARG A 71 -29.47 -12.18 6.60
C ARG A 71 -28.55 -12.87 5.60
N LEU A 72 -27.31 -13.18 6.01
CA LEU A 72 -26.38 -13.98 5.21
C LEU A 72 -26.87 -15.43 5.14
N THR A 73 -27.10 -15.91 3.91
CA THR A 73 -27.45 -17.30 3.61
C THR A 73 -26.23 -18.12 3.19
N TYR A 74 -25.20 -17.45 2.68
CA TYR A 74 -23.94 -18.06 2.27
C TYR A 74 -22.78 -17.16 2.66
N LEU A 75 -21.70 -17.78 3.16
CA LEU A 75 -20.45 -17.10 3.49
C LEU A 75 -19.28 -18.03 3.19
N ASN A 76 -18.42 -17.63 2.29
CA ASN A 76 -17.19 -18.35 1.92
C ASN A 76 -16.01 -17.38 1.90
N ILE A 77 -15.53 -17.04 3.08
CA ILE A 77 -14.36 -16.19 3.31
C ILE A 77 -13.35 -17.02 4.10
N PRO A 78 -12.45 -17.75 3.42
CA PRO A 78 -11.35 -18.43 4.07
C PRO A 78 -10.36 -17.38 4.62
N ASP A 79 -10.16 -17.39 5.93
CA ASP A 79 -9.26 -16.44 6.61
C ASP A 79 -7.83 -16.56 6.05
N GLY A 80 -7.28 -15.47 5.52
CA GLY A 80 -5.97 -15.44 4.87
C GLY A 80 -5.87 -16.19 3.54
N GLY A 81 -7.00 -16.68 2.99
CA GLY A 81 -7.05 -17.41 1.72
C GLY A 81 -6.96 -16.48 0.51
N SER A 82 -6.54 -17.03 -0.64
CA SER A 82 -6.53 -16.32 -1.91
C SER A 82 -7.83 -16.57 -2.68
N VAL A 83 -8.34 -15.53 -3.33
CA VAL A 83 -9.54 -15.59 -4.15
C VAL A 83 -9.33 -14.92 -5.49
N ALA A 84 -9.98 -15.44 -6.53
CA ALA A 84 -9.99 -14.85 -7.86
C ALA A 84 -11.10 -13.79 -7.96
N LYS A 85 -10.88 -12.80 -8.83
CA LYS A 85 -11.90 -11.81 -9.22
C LYS A 85 -13.21 -12.49 -9.62
N GLY A 86 -14.35 -12.00 -9.11
CA GLY A 86 -15.68 -12.50 -9.39
C GLY A 86 -16.12 -13.68 -8.51
N THR A 87 -15.24 -14.23 -7.66
CA THR A 87 -15.62 -15.28 -6.70
C THR A 87 -16.68 -14.76 -5.75
N ILE A 88 -17.76 -15.53 -5.55
CA ILE A 88 -18.82 -15.19 -4.60
C ILE A 88 -18.30 -15.45 -3.18
N LEU A 89 -18.23 -14.38 -2.38
CA LEU A 89 -17.76 -14.40 -1.01
C LEU A 89 -18.90 -14.54 -0.01
N ALA A 90 -20.02 -13.88 -0.28
CA ALA A 90 -21.20 -13.95 0.57
C ALA A 90 -22.48 -13.76 -0.26
N LYS A 91 -23.60 -14.27 0.26
CA LYS A 91 -24.92 -14.05 -0.31
C LYS A 91 -25.90 -13.70 0.80
N ILE A 92 -26.66 -12.64 0.57
CA ILE A 92 -27.78 -12.21 1.43
C ILE A 92 -29.05 -12.92 0.94
N ASN A 93 -29.99 -13.13 1.83
CA ASN A 93 -31.27 -13.72 1.49
C ASN A 93 -32.04 -12.88 0.46
N ASP A 94 -32.20 -13.41 -0.73
CA ASP A 94 -32.87 -12.79 -1.87
C ASP A 94 -34.19 -13.48 -2.23
N ALA A 95 -34.70 -14.37 -1.38
CA ALA A 95 -35.88 -15.20 -1.69
C ALA A 95 -37.11 -14.38 -2.06
N GLU A 96 -37.34 -13.25 -1.41
CA GLU A 96 -38.44 -12.33 -1.71
C GLU A 96 -38.26 -11.69 -3.07
N LEU A 97 -37.05 -11.20 -3.39
CA LEU A 97 -36.72 -10.60 -4.70
C LEU A 97 -36.85 -11.63 -5.84
N GLN A 98 -36.45 -12.88 -5.61
CA GLN A 98 -36.63 -13.97 -6.57
C GLN A 98 -38.11 -14.27 -6.83
N ALA A 99 -38.96 -14.24 -5.78
CA ALA A 99 -40.40 -14.41 -5.95
C ALA A 99 -41.02 -13.26 -6.75
N GLN A 100 -40.61 -12.01 -6.49
CA GLN A 100 -41.04 -10.83 -7.24
C GLN A 100 -40.58 -10.90 -8.70
N LEU A 101 -39.34 -11.35 -8.95
CA LEU A 101 -38.81 -11.54 -10.30
C LEU A 101 -39.70 -12.53 -11.08
N LYS A 102 -40.03 -13.67 -10.46
CA LYS A 102 -40.89 -14.67 -11.08
C LYS A 102 -42.26 -14.12 -11.40
N GLN A 103 -42.83 -13.29 -10.52
CA GLN A 103 -44.11 -12.63 -10.78
C GLN A 103 -44.05 -11.70 -11.99
N LEU A 104 -43.01 -10.86 -12.09
CA LEU A 104 -42.80 -9.95 -13.22
C LEU A 104 -42.55 -10.71 -14.52
N GLU A 105 -41.80 -11.82 -14.49
CA GLU A 105 -41.60 -12.69 -15.69
C GLU A 105 -42.90 -13.25 -16.24
N ILE A 106 -43.82 -13.67 -15.35
CA ILE A 106 -45.15 -14.16 -15.77
C ILE A 106 -45.97 -13.02 -16.39
N GLN A 107 -45.90 -11.79 -15.81
CA GLN A 107 -46.59 -10.62 -16.33
C GLN A 107 -46.03 -10.21 -17.71
N LEU A 108 -44.71 -10.25 -17.88
CA LEU A 108 -44.05 -10.01 -19.16
C LEU A 108 -44.47 -11.04 -20.23
N ASP A 109 -44.50 -12.33 -19.89
CA ASP A 109 -44.93 -13.39 -20.81
C ASP A 109 -46.37 -13.13 -21.30
N LEU A 110 -47.31 -12.76 -20.40
CA LEU A 110 -48.67 -12.39 -20.78
C LEU A 110 -48.69 -11.14 -21.64
N ALA A 111 -47.92 -10.10 -21.32
CA ALA A 111 -47.85 -8.87 -22.09
C ALA A 111 -47.30 -9.16 -23.53
N ASN A 112 -46.23 -9.94 -23.61
CA ASN A 112 -45.66 -10.35 -24.91
C ASN A 112 -46.64 -11.14 -25.78
N LYS A 113 -47.42 -12.07 -25.20
CA LYS A 113 -48.47 -12.82 -25.92
C LYS A 113 -49.58 -11.88 -26.41
N THR A 114 -49.91 -10.84 -25.62
CA THR A 114 -50.92 -9.85 -26.01
C THR A 114 -50.38 -8.95 -27.12
N GLU A 115 -49.15 -8.43 -26.99
CA GLU A 115 -48.48 -7.65 -28.05
C GLU A 115 -48.43 -8.45 -29.38
N GLN A 116 -47.97 -9.69 -29.36
CA GLN A 116 -47.88 -10.51 -30.54
C GLN A 116 -49.24 -10.76 -31.21
N ARG A 117 -50.33 -10.92 -30.43
CA ARG A 117 -51.68 -11.07 -30.91
C ARG A 117 -52.16 -9.79 -31.60
N LEU A 118 -51.99 -8.63 -30.95
CA LEU A 118 -52.38 -7.34 -31.50
C LEU A 118 -51.56 -6.97 -32.73
N LYS A 119 -50.27 -7.31 -32.76
CA LYS A 119 -49.41 -7.15 -33.93
C LYS A 119 -49.96 -7.93 -35.17
N LYS A 120 -50.42 -9.15 -34.97
CA LYS A 120 -51.05 -9.94 -36.05
C LYS A 120 -52.39 -9.35 -36.48
N LEU A 121 -53.20 -8.85 -35.54
CA LEU A 121 -54.47 -8.21 -35.83
C LEU A 121 -54.29 -6.85 -36.54
N LEU A 122 -53.29 -6.07 -36.14
CA LEU A 122 -52.94 -4.81 -36.77
C LEU A 122 -52.55 -5.04 -38.26
N ALA A 123 -51.80 -6.08 -38.55
CA ALA A 123 -51.39 -6.42 -39.93
C ALA A 123 -52.56 -6.66 -40.88
N ILE A 124 -53.76 -7.00 -40.36
CA ILE A 124 -54.99 -7.24 -41.12
C ILE A 124 -56.05 -6.12 -40.86
N ASN A 125 -55.64 -4.98 -40.30
CA ASN A 125 -56.49 -3.87 -39.89
C ASN A 125 -57.61 -4.28 -38.89
N GLY A 126 -57.38 -5.32 -38.06
CA GLY A 126 -58.34 -5.82 -37.09
C GLY A 126 -58.32 -5.05 -35.76
N VAL A 127 -57.33 -4.20 -35.54
CA VAL A 127 -57.21 -3.26 -34.40
C VAL A 127 -56.57 -1.97 -34.87
N ASN A 128 -56.66 -0.91 -34.04
CA ASN A 128 -55.98 0.35 -34.32
C ASN A 128 -54.52 0.35 -33.85
N GLN A 129 -53.72 1.29 -34.32
CA GLN A 129 -52.31 1.42 -33.96
C GLN A 129 -52.13 1.69 -32.45
N ALA A 130 -53.02 2.48 -31.85
CA ALA A 130 -52.92 2.85 -30.44
C ALA A 130 -53.04 1.67 -29.49
N ASP A 131 -53.91 0.68 -29.79
CA ASP A 131 -54.07 -0.54 -29.00
C ASP A 131 -52.79 -1.41 -29.04
N TYR A 132 -52.12 -1.47 -30.22
CA TYR A 132 -50.86 -2.14 -30.36
C TYR A 132 -49.74 -1.42 -29.57
N ASP A 133 -49.64 -0.11 -29.71
CA ASP A 133 -48.62 0.70 -29.07
C ASP A 133 -48.76 0.64 -27.52
N GLU A 134 -49.99 0.59 -27.00
CA GLU A 134 -50.25 0.39 -25.57
C GLU A 134 -49.71 -0.99 -25.10
N ALA A 135 -50.02 -2.04 -25.83
CA ALA A 135 -49.55 -3.38 -25.47
C ALA A 135 -48.04 -3.54 -25.55
N LEU A 136 -47.41 -2.91 -26.56
CA LEU A 136 -45.95 -2.85 -26.68
C LEU A 136 -45.33 -2.10 -25.48
N SER A 137 -45.85 -0.92 -25.18
CA SER A 137 -45.39 -0.11 -24.05
C SER A 137 -45.50 -0.86 -22.72
N LYS A 138 -46.57 -1.65 -22.53
CA LYS A 138 -46.77 -2.48 -21.34
C LYS A 138 -45.74 -3.61 -21.24
N ALA A 139 -45.41 -4.27 -22.34
CA ALA A 139 -44.36 -5.30 -22.38
C ALA A 139 -42.99 -4.68 -22.05
N ASP A 140 -42.69 -3.52 -22.61
CA ASP A 140 -41.40 -2.82 -22.33
C ASP A 140 -41.30 -2.33 -20.89
N LEU A 141 -42.41 -1.89 -20.29
CA LEU A 141 -42.45 -1.53 -18.86
C LEU A 141 -42.10 -2.74 -17.99
N TYR A 142 -42.67 -3.93 -18.25
CA TYR A 142 -42.32 -5.12 -17.48
C TYR A 142 -40.85 -5.54 -17.68
N LYS A 143 -40.28 -5.39 -18.87
CA LYS A 143 -38.84 -5.63 -19.11
C LYS A 143 -38.00 -4.71 -18.28
N ALA A 144 -38.30 -3.39 -18.27
CA ALA A 144 -37.58 -2.41 -17.47
C ALA A 144 -37.65 -2.74 -15.97
N ASN A 145 -38.84 -3.09 -15.45
CA ASN A 145 -39.01 -3.47 -14.04
C ASN A 145 -38.18 -4.74 -13.68
N ILE A 146 -38.10 -5.71 -14.57
CA ILE A 146 -37.28 -6.91 -14.40
C ILE A 146 -35.79 -6.53 -14.28
N GLU A 147 -35.28 -5.63 -15.13
CA GLU A 147 -33.88 -5.19 -15.06
C GLU A 147 -33.56 -4.44 -13.77
N VAL A 148 -34.48 -3.60 -13.29
CA VAL A 148 -34.35 -2.95 -11.96
C VAL A 148 -34.26 -4.00 -10.85
N LEU A 149 -35.14 -5.00 -10.88
CA LEU A 149 -35.18 -6.04 -9.84
C LEU A 149 -33.94 -6.97 -9.90
N LYS A 150 -33.45 -7.30 -11.10
CA LYS A 150 -32.18 -8.03 -11.27
C LYS A 150 -31.00 -7.27 -10.67
N THR A 151 -30.94 -5.95 -10.84
CA THR A 151 -29.91 -5.12 -10.22
C THR A 151 -29.99 -5.18 -8.69
N GLN A 152 -31.20 -5.22 -8.11
CA GLN A 152 -31.37 -5.38 -6.67
C GLN A 152 -30.92 -6.77 -6.21
N ILE A 153 -31.20 -7.81 -6.96
CA ILE A 153 -30.74 -9.19 -6.69
C ILE A 153 -29.21 -9.25 -6.76
N ASP A 154 -28.58 -8.63 -7.77
CA ASP A 154 -27.12 -8.62 -7.87
C ASP A 154 -26.44 -7.97 -6.65
N LYS A 155 -27.06 -6.93 -6.05
CA LYS A 155 -26.57 -6.30 -4.80
C LYS A 155 -26.64 -7.22 -3.58
N THR A 156 -27.41 -8.31 -3.64
CA THR A 156 -27.42 -9.31 -2.56
C THR A 156 -26.23 -10.24 -2.60
N VAL A 157 -25.46 -10.25 -3.70
CA VAL A 157 -24.32 -11.14 -3.91
C VAL A 157 -23.01 -10.35 -3.81
N ILE A 158 -22.23 -10.63 -2.78
CA ILE A 158 -20.94 -9.99 -2.56
C ILE A 158 -19.86 -10.82 -3.25
N LYS A 159 -19.20 -10.21 -4.25
CA LYS A 159 -18.15 -10.83 -5.07
C LYS A 159 -16.81 -10.14 -4.85
N ALA A 160 -15.69 -10.86 -5.07
CA ALA A 160 -14.36 -10.27 -5.07
C ALA A 160 -14.18 -9.35 -6.29
N PRO A 161 -13.88 -8.05 -6.15
CA PRO A 161 -13.72 -7.13 -7.27
C PRO A 161 -12.40 -7.32 -8.02
N PHE A 162 -11.38 -7.87 -7.38
CA PHE A 162 -10.09 -8.22 -7.97
C PHE A 162 -9.56 -9.51 -7.34
N THR A 163 -8.53 -10.08 -7.94
CA THR A 163 -7.83 -11.26 -7.40
C THR A 163 -6.88 -10.83 -6.30
N GLY A 164 -7.00 -11.44 -5.11
CA GLY A 164 -6.21 -11.02 -3.96
C GLY A 164 -6.30 -11.98 -2.79
N ARG A 165 -5.83 -11.54 -1.65
CA ARG A 165 -5.84 -12.29 -0.39
C ARG A 165 -6.87 -11.71 0.57
N LEU A 166 -7.70 -12.60 1.12
CA LEU A 166 -8.69 -12.21 2.12
C LEU A 166 -8.04 -12.04 3.50
N GLY A 167 -8.46 -11.02 4.22
CA GLY A 167 -8.17 -10.85 5.64
C GLY A 167 -9.05 -11.74 6.52
N LEU A 168 -9.15 -11.37 7.80
CA LEU A 168 -10.01 -12.09 8.74
C LEU A 168 -11.47 -11.72 8.50
N ARG A 169 -12.35 -12.70 8.52
CA ARG A 169 -13.79 -12.49 8.48
C ARG A 169 -14.27 -11.86 9.80
N GLN A 170 -15.21 -10.92 9.69
CA GLN A 170 -15.78 -10.22 10.84
C GLN A 170 -17.22 -10.69 11.17
N VAL A 171 -17.78 -11.56 10.32
CA VAL A 171 -19.16 -12.04 10.44
C VAL A 171 -19.23 -13.56 10.30
N SER A 172 -20.34 -14.14 10.72
CA SER A 172 -20.61 -15.57 10.58
C SER A 172 -21.81 -15.80 9.66
N ALA A 173 -21.90 -16.99 9.08
CA ALA A 173 -23.07 -17.40 8.31
C ALA A 173 -24.33 -17.31 9.19
N GLY A 174 -25.43 -16.81 8.63
CA GLY A 174 -26.68 -16.55 9.34
C GLY A 174 -26.76 -15.20 10.05
N ALA A 175 -25.67 -14.42 10.12
CA ALA A 175 -25.69 -13.07 10.68
C ALA A 175 -26.58 -12.13 9.85
N TYR A 176 -27.18 -11.14 10.52
CA TYR A 176 -27.84 -10.02 9.85
C TYR A 176 -26.81 -8.93 9.59
N VAL A 177 -26.70 -8.47 8.35
CA VAL A 177 -25.72 -7.49 7.90
C VAL A 177 -26.39 -6.26 7.31
N THR A 178 -25.70 -5.14 7.36
CA THR A 178 -26.09 -3.84 6.80
C THR A 178 -24.92 -3.23 6.01
N PRO A 179 -25.13 -2.18 5.21
CA PRO A 179 -24.03 -1.52 4.48
C PRO A 179 -22.87 -1.01 5.36
N GLN A 180 -23.11 -0.82 6.66
CA GLN A 180 -22.09 -0.44 7.64
C GLN A 180 -21.28 -1.63 8.18
N THR A 181 -21.81 -2.86 8.00
CA THR A 181 -21.17 -4.07 8.53
C THR A 181 -19.94 -4.43 7.71
N LEU A 182 -18.78 -4.49 8.36
CA LEU A 182 -17.56 -5.02 7.76
C LEU A 182 -17.64 -6.55 7.73
N ILE A 183 -17.56 -7.15 6.55
CA ILE A 183 -17.55 -8.61 6.37
C ILE A 183 -16.12 -9.14 6.44
N GLY A 184 -15.18 -8.45 5.83
CA GLY A 184 -13.76 -8.76 5.78
C GLY A 184 -13.00 -7.75 4.93
N THR A 185 -11.71 -8.00 4.70
CA THR A 185 -10.87 -7.17 3.81
C THR A 185 -10.33 -8.00 2.66
N LEU A 186 -10.02 -7.36 1.55
CA LEU A 186 -9.34 -7.97 0.40
C LEU A 186 -8.16 -7.07 0.02
N GLN A 187 -6.98 -7.69 -0.16
CA GLN A 187 -5.72 -7.04 -0.52
C GLN A 187 -4.93 -7.86 -1.53
#